data_cf5b1fb486079b14136ba6cc7a824bd8
#
_entry.id   cf5b1fb486079b14136ba6cc7a824bd8
#
_cell.length_a   1.000
_cell.length_b   1.000
_cell.length_c   1.000
_cell.angle_alpha   90.00
_cell.angle_beta   90.00
_cell.angle_gamma   90.00
#
_symmetry.space_group_name_H-M   'P 1'
#
loop_
_entity.id
_entity.type
_entity.pdbx_description
1 polymer ?
#
loop_
_entity_poly.entity_id
_entity_poly.type
_entity_poly.pdbx_seq_one_letter_code
_entity_poly.pdbx_strand_id
1 'polypeptide(L)'
;VPRTLALLLAGSAVSVAGLIMQMLTQNRFVEPSIAGTTQSASLGLLLVMIVNPAAPVMVKMIVATLFALLGSGLFLLVLQRMRLKTPLMVPLTGIMLGAIFSAVTTFLAMEFDLLQSLGSWESGDFSGVLQGRYELLWLTGLLTLLACVIADRFTVAGMGREFAVNVGLNYRRVVFIGMAII
;
A
#
# COMPACT_ATOMS: atom_id res chain seq x y z
N VAL A 1 13.27 21.95 7.84
CA VAL A 1 13.08 21.74 6.38
C VAL A 1 12.97 20.25 6.02
N PRO A 2 13.92 19.32 6.36
CA PRO A 2 13.79 17.91 5.96
C PRO A 2 12.49 17.25 6.41
N ARG A 3 12.14 17.43 7.69
CA ARG A 3 10.91 16.87 8.27
C ARG A 3 9.63 17.38 7.58
N THR A 4 9.57 18.67 7.27
CA THR A 4 8.41 19.28 6.58
C THR A 4 8.25 18.70 5.17
N LEU A 5 9.36 18.55 4.43
CA LEU A 5 9.35 17.94 3.10
C LEU A 5 8.90 16.47 3.17
N ALA A 6 9.43 15.71 4.13
CA ALA A 6 9.03 14.31 4.33
C ALA A 6 7.53 14.18 4.62
N LEU A 7 6.99 15.03 5.50
CA LEU A 7 5.55 15.04 5.82
C LEU A 7 4.69 15.42 4.61
N LEU A 8 5.11 16.40 3.81
CA LEU A 8 4.38 16.78 2.59
C LEU A 8 4.40 15.67 1.55
N LEU A 9 5.55 15.04 1.32
CA LEU A 9 5.67 13.94 0.37
C LEU A 9 4.86 12.72 0.80
N ALA A 10 5.00 12.31 2.06
CA ALA A 10 4.26 11.17 2.59
C ALA A 10 2.75 11.44 2.62
N GLY A 11 2.33 12.61 3.11
CA GLY A 11 0.92 12.98 3.19
C GLY A 11 0.25 13.09 1.82
N SER A 12 0.93 13.67 0.83
CA SER A 12 0.41 13.74 -0.54
C SER A 12 0.30 12.34 -1.17
N ALA A 13 1.30 11.47 -0.95
CA ALA A 13 1.30 10.11 -1.47
C ALA A 13 0.12 9.30 -0.90
N VAL A 14 -0.05 9.30 0.42
CA VAL A 14 -1.16 8.58 1.08
C VAL A 14 -2.51 9.12 0.62
N SER A 15 -2.65 10.44 0.46
CA SER A 15 -3.89 11.06 -0.02
C SER A 15 -4.24 10.62 -1.44
N VAL A 16 -3.28 10.62 -2.36
CA VAL A 16 -3.50 10.19 -3.75
C VAL A 16 -3.75 8.68 -3.81
N ALA A 17 -3.01 7.87 -3.06
CA ALA A 17 -3.23 6.44 -2.95
C ALA A 17 -4.66 6.13 -2.43
N GLY A 18 -5.13 6.88 -1.43
CA GLY A 18 -6.49 6.79 -0.91
C GLY A 18 -7.54 7.07 -1.96
N LEU A 19 -7.39 8.15 -2.74
CA LEU A 19 -8.30 8.48 -3.84
C LEU A 19 -8.32 7.38 -4.92
N ILE A 20 -7.15 6.87 -5.32
CA ILE A 20 -7.07 5.78 -6.30
C ILE A 20 -7.80 4.55 -5.77
N MET A 21 -7.56 4.16 -4.51
CA MET A 21 -8.21 3.00 -3.90
C MET A 21 -9.73 3.15 -3.86
N GLN A 22 -10.25 4.33 -3.48
CA GLN A 22 -11.68 4.63 -3.48
C GLN A 22 -12.30 4.51 -4.89
N MET A 23 -11.61 5.01 -5.91
CA MET A 23 -12.06 4.90 -7.30
C MET A 23 -12.06 3.45 -7.79
N LEU A 24 -10.99 2.69 -7.53
CA LEU A 24 -10.88 1.30 -7.97
C LEU A 24 -11.87 0.37 -7.30
N THR A 25 -12.19 0.63 -6.03
CA THR A 25 -13.16 -0.15 -5.25
C THR A 25 -14.59 0.36 -5.36
N GLN A 26 -14.78 1.53 -6.00
CA GLN A 26 -16.06 2.24 -6.07
C GLN A 26 -16.69 2.46 -4.68
N ASN A 27 -15.84 2.65 -3.68
CA ASN A 27 -16.26 2.81 -2.29
C ASN A 27 -15.46 3.92 -1.62
N ARG A 28 -16.14 4.98 -1.18
CA ARG A 28 -15.54 6.16 -0.54
C ARG A 28 -14.99 5.91 0.87
N PHE A 29 -15.34 4.79 1.49
CA PHE A 29 -14.90 4.43 2.84
C PHE A 29 -13.66 3.55 2.86
N VAL A 30 -13.09 3.26 1.69
CA VAL A 30 -11.91 2.42 1.58
C VAL A 30 -10.65 3.28 1.61
N GLU A 31 -9.68 2.86 2.39
CA GLU A 31 -8.33 3.44 2.46
C GLU A 31 -7.29 2.48 1.86
N PRO A 32 -6.07 2.95 1.54
CA PRO A 32 -5.04 2.12 0.91
C PRO A 32 -4.68 0.86 1.70
N SER A 33 -4.64 0.96 3.03
CA SER A 33 -4.27 -0.15 3.93
C SER A 33 -5.26 -1.32 3.91
N ILE A 34 -6.51 -1.08 3.49
CA ILE A 34 -7.55 -2.12 3.45
C ILE A 34 -7.20 -3.26 2.47
N ALA A 35 -6.37 -3.01 1.45
CA ALA A 35 -5.89 -4.07 0.57
C ALA A 35 -4.87 -5.03 1.25
N GLY A 36 -4.54 -4.82 2.52
CA GLY A 36 -3.53 -5.57 3.24
C GLY A 36 -2.10 -5.15 2.88
N THR A 37 -1.93 -4.03 2.19
CA THR A 37 -0.61 -3.51 1.75
C THR A 37 0.30 -3.22 2.93
N THR A 38 -0.19 -2.47 3.93
CA THR A 38 0.58 -2.10 5.11
C THR A 38 0.96 -3.34 5.92
N GLN A 39 0.04 -4.25 6.15
CA GLN A 39 0.27 -5.47 6.94
C GLN A 39 1.27 -6.42 6.25
N SER A 40 1.19 -6.55 4.93
CA SER A 40 2.18 -7.33 4.18
C SER A 40 3.55 -6.64 4.13
N ALA A 41 3.61 -5.30 4.04
CA ALA A 41 4.85 -4.54 4.16
C ALA A 41 5.51 -4.74 5.53
N SER A 42 4.73 -4.70 6.62
CA SER A 42 5.20 -4.98 7.99
C SER A 42 5.78 -6.38 8.11
N LEU A 43 5.15 -7.39 7.50
CA LEU A 43 5.70 -8.74 7.45
C LEU A 43 7.06 -8.78 6.73
N GLY A 44 7.17 -8.12 5.58
CA GLY A 44 8.42 -8.01 4.83
C GLY A 44 9.53 -7.32 5.64
N LEU A 45 9.19 -6.23 6.32
CA LEU A 45 10.10 -5.50 7.20
C LEU A 45 10.60 -6.39 8.34
N LEU A 46 9.67 -7.10 9.01
CA LEU A 46 10.01 -8.02 10.11
C LEU A 46 10.96 -9.12 9.66
N LEU A 47 10.72 -9.73 8.49
CA LEU A 47 11.59 -10.78 7.96
C LEU A 47 13.02 -10.28 7.73
N VAL A 48 13.19 -9.06 7.23
CA VAL A 48 14.53 -8.47 7.12
C VAL A 48 15.16 -8.25 8.49
N MET A 49 14.39 -7.83 9.49
CA MET A 49 14.90 -7.61 10.84
C MET A 49 15.34 -8.92 11.51
N ILE A 50 14.66 -10.03 11.21
CA ILE A 50 15.04 -11.37 11.72
C ILE A 50 16.33 -11.86 11.04
N VAL A 51 16.42 -11.75 9.70
CA VAL A 51 17.54 -12.30 8.93
C VAL A 51 18.79 -11.44 9.07
N ASN A 52 18.63 -10.12 9.03
CA ASN A 52 19.74 -9.17 9.14
C ASN A 52 19.29 -7.90 9.89
N PRO A 53 19.39 -7.88 11.22
CA PRO A 53 19.00 -6.71 12.03
C PRO A 53 19.75 -5.43 11.65
N ALA A 54 21.02 -5.56 11.22
CA ALA A 54 21.89 -4.45 10.83
C ALA A 54 21.67 -3.99 9.36
N ALA A 55 20.69 -4.56 8.66
CA ALA A 55 20.43 -4.19 7.27
C ALA A 55 20.18 -2.68 7.12
N PRO A 56 20.74 -2.03 6.08
CA PRO A 56 20.51 -0.62 5.82
C PRO A 56 19.01 -0.36 5.56
N VAL A 57 18.55 0.85 5.87
CA VAL A 57 17.14 1.27 5.72
C VAL A 57 16.64 1.01 4.29
N MET A 58 17.48 1.23 3.28
CA MET A 58 17.15 0.96 1.88
C MET A 58 16.70 -0.48 1.64
N VAL A 59 17.43 -1.46 2.18
CA VAL A 59 17.09 -2.89 2.03
C VAL A 59 15.74 -3.19 2.71
N LYS A 60 15.54 -2.65 3.91
CA LYS A 60 14.28 -2.78 4.64
C LYS A 60 13.09 -2.24 3.83
N MET A 61 13.27 -1.05 3.23
CA MET A 61 12.24 -0.43 2.39
C MET A 61 11.95 -1.23 1.12
N ILE A 62 12.99 -1.69 0.42
CA ILE A 62 12.80 -2.49 -0.81
C ILE A 62 12.03 -3.77 -0.51
N VAL A 63 12.41 -4.50 0.53
CA VAL A 63 11.73 -5.75 0.89
C VAL A 63 10.29 -5.48 1.36
N ALA A 64 10.07 -4.45 2.19
CA ALA A 64 8.73 -4.06 2.59
C ALA A 64 7.84 -3.73 1.37
N THR A 65 8.36 -2.98 0.39
CA THR A 65 7.65 -2.64 -0.86
C THR A 65 7.35 -3.89 -1.69
N LEU A 66 8.29 -4.83 -1.81
CA LEU A 66 8.05 -6.10 -2.52
C LEU A 66 6.93 -6.91 -1.84
N PHE A 67 6.93 -6.99 -0.53
CA PHE A 67 5.86 -7.66 0.23
C PHE A 67 4.52 -6.92 0.10
N ALA A 68 4.51 -5.59 0.09
CA ALA A 68 3.30 -4.81 -0.18
C ALA A 68 2.72 -5.14 -1.57
N LEU A 69 3.57 -5.21 -2.60
CA LEU A 69 3.15 -5.60 -3.95
C LEU A 69 2.63 -7.04 -4.02
N LEU A 70 3.25 -7.97 -3.30
CA LEU A 70 2.77 -9.35 -3.18
C LEU A 70 1.41 -9.43 -2.49
N GLY A 71 1.24 -8.68 -1.39
CA GLY A 71 -0.02 -8.58 -0.66
C GLY A 71 -1.14 -8.00 -1.52
N SER A 72 -0.86 -6.89 -2.21
CA SER A 72 -1.80 -6.28 -3.17
C SER A 72 -2.13 -7.22 -4.33
N GLY A 73 -1.13 -7.93 -4.85
CA GLY A 73 -1.31 -8.95 -5.90
C GLY A 73 -2.21 -10.10 -5.43
N LEU A 74 -1.99 -10.59 -4.21
CA LEU A 74 -2.83 -11.62 -3.61
C LEU A 74 -4.27 -11.13 -3.41
N PHE A 75 -4.45 -9.92 -2.91
CA PHE A 75 -5.77 -9.30 -2.79
C PHE A 75 -6.50 -9.24 -4.13
N LEU A 76 -5.83 -8.78 -5.20
CA LEU A 76 -6.40 -8.76 -6.55
C LEU A 76 -6.76 -10.16 -7.06
N LEU A 77 -5.90 -11.16 -6.83
CA LEU A 77 -6.16 -12.54 -7.22
C LEU A 77 -7.42 -13.09 -6.54
N VAL A 78 -7.55 -12.84 -5.24
CA VAL A 78 -8.73 -13.26 -4.47
C VAL A 78 -9.98 -12.56 -5.02
N LEU A 79 -9.95 -11.24 -5.21
CA LEU A 79 -11.07 -10.49 -5.78
C LEU A 79 -11.50 -10.98 -7.16
N GLN A 80 -10.55 -11.35 -8.03
CA GLN A 80 -10.85 -11.85 -9.37
C GLN A 80 -11.57 -13.21 -9.35
N ARG A 81 -11.34 -14.03 -8.32
CA ARG A 81 -11.98 -15.34 -8.17
C ARG A 81 -13.32 -15.29 -7.44
N MET A 82 -13.57 -14.22 -6.70
CA MET A 82 -14.84 -14.05 -5.98
C MET A 82 -15.92 -13.49 -6.91
N ARG A 83 -17.14 -14.00 -6.78
CA ARG A 83 -18.34 -13.39 -7.37
C ARG A 83 -18.79 -12.25 -6.45
N LEU A 84 -18.31 -11.04 -6.71
CA LEU A 84 -18.67 -9.86 -5.94
C LEU A 84 -20.14 -9.54 -6.14
N LYS A 85 -20.99 -9.86 -5.16
CA LYS A 85 -22.43 -9.57 -5.19
C LYS A 85 -22.76 -8.21 -4.56
N THR A 86 -21.86 -7.70 -3.71
CA THR A 86 -22.08 -6.43 -2.99
C THR A 86 -20.77 -5.62 -2.91
N PRO A 87 -20.84 -4.28 -2.95
CA PRO A 87 -19.66 -3.42 -2.81
C PRO A 87 -18.89 -3.61 -1.49
N LEU A 88 -19.56 -4.10 -0.44
CA LEU A 88 -18.93 -4.34 0.87
C LEU A 88 -17.99 -5.56 0.89
N MET A 89 -18.09 -6.47 -0.09
CA MET A 89 -17.21 -7.64 -0.13
C MET A 89 -15.74 -7.28 -0.40
N VAL A 90 -15.50 -6.19 -1.12
CA VAL A 90 -14.13 -5.74 -1.43
C VAL A 90 -13.37 -5.35 -0.17
N PRO A 91 -13.83 -4.37 0.65
CA PRO A 91 -13.13 -4.01 1.87
C PRO A 91 -13.08 -5.16 2.89
N LEU A 92 -14.14 -5.96 3.00
CA LEU A 92 -14.16 -7.10 3.93
C LEU A 92 -13.07 -8.12 3.59
N THR A 93 -12.89 -8.45 2.31
CA THR A 93 -11.82 -9.36 1.85
C THR A 93 -10.44 -8.81 2.19
N GLY A 94 -10.23 -7.50 2.02
CA GLY A 94 -8.96 -6.86 2.34
C GLY A 94 -8.67 -6.88 3.84
N ILE A 95 -9.66 -6.56 4.68
CA ILE A 95 -9.53 -6.63 6.15
C ILE A 95 -9.18 -8.05 6.59
N MET A 96 -9.83 -9.07 6.01
CA MET A 96 -9.53 -10.48 6.36
C MET A 96 -8.11 -10.88 5.96
N LEU A 97 -7.64 -10.50 4.76
CA LEU A 97 -6.26 -10.74 4.33
C LEU A 97 -5.26 -9.97 5.20
N GLY A 98 -5.54 -8.71 5.49
CA GLY A 98 -4.72 -7.91 6.41
C GLY A 98 -4.61 -8.54 7.80
N ALA A 99 -5.72 -9.05 8.34
CA ALA A 99 -5.72 -9.73 9.62
C ALA A 99 -4.85 -11.00 9.63
N ILE A 100 -4.83 -11.76 8.52
CA ILE A 100 -3.95 -12.93 8.37
C ILE A 100 -2.48 -12.49 8.38
N PHE A 101 -2.11 -11.48 7.60
CA PHE A 101 -0.75 -10.94 7.60
C PHE A 101 -0.35 -10.43 8.98
N SER A 102 -1.22 -9.64 9.64
CA SER A 102 -0.98 -9.14 11.00
C SER A 102 -0.78 -10.25 12.01
N ALA A 103 -1.60 -11.31 11.96
CA ALA A 103 -1.47 -12.44 12.89
C ALA A 103 -0.12 -13.15 12.73
N VAL A 104 0.31 -13.40 11.48
CA VAL A 104 1.62 -14.01 11.21
C VAL A 104 2.75 -13.09 11.65
N THR A 105 2.65 -11.79 11.34
CA THR A 105 3.65 -10.78 11.73
C THR A 105 3.78 -10.69 13.25
N THR A 106 2.66 -10.59 13.97
CA THR A 106 2.66 -10.52 15.44
C THR A 106 3.25 -11.78 16.07
N PHE A 107 2.86 -12.95 15.57
CA PHE A 107 3.39 -14.23 16.05
C PHE A 107 4.91 -14.29 15.92
N LEU A 108 5.44 -13.98 14.73
CA LEU A 108 6.89 -13.96 14.48
C LEU A 108 7.60 -12.86 15.30
N ALA A 109 6.98 -11.68 15.43
CA ALA A 109 7.56 -10.58 16.19
C ALA A 109 7.67 -10.91 17.69
N MET A 110 6.72 -11.69 18.23
CA MET A 110 6.78 -12.19 19.61
C MET A 110 7.84 -13.26 19.77
N GLU A 111 7.95 -14.20 18.85
CA GLU A 111 8.93 -15.30 18.91
C GLU A 111 10.38 -14.79 18.89
N PHE A 112 10.65 -13.70 18.16
CA PHE A 112 11.98 -13.11 18.01
C PHE A 112 12.21 -11.84 18.85
N ASP A 113 11.32 -11.52 19.80
CA ASP A 113 11.38 -10.32 20.67
C ASP A 113 11.50 -8.98 19.89
N LEU A 114 10.92 -8.91 18.69
CA LEU A 114 10.98 -7.74 17.80
C LEU A 114 9.72 -6.87 17.84
N LEU A 115 8.74 -7.17 18.70
CA LEU A 115 7.44 -6.49 18.72
C LEU A 115 7.58 -4.97 18.93
N GLN A 116 8.44 -4.55 19.88
CA GLN A 116 8.68 -3.14 20.15
C GLN A 116 9.39 -2.43 18.98
N SER A 117 10.35 -3.11 18.39
CA SER A 117 11.08 -2.57 17.22
C SER A 117 10.16 -2.41 16.02
N LEU A 118 9.29 -3.37 15.75
CA LEU A 118 8.30 -3.30 14.68
C LEU A 118 7.32 -2.14 14.93
N GLY A 119 6.79 -2.02 16.14
CA GLY A 119 5.87 -0.93 16.52
C GLY A 119 6.47 0.46 16.34
N SER A 120 7.78 0.63 16.57
CA SER A 120 8.46 1.91 16.32
C SER A 120 8.53 2.28 14.83
N TRP A 121 8.62 1.29 13.94
CA TRP A 121 8.56 1.51 12.49
C TRP A 121 7.14 1.81 11.99
N GLU A 122 6.14 1.16 12.58
CA GLU A 122 4.73 1.34 12.21
C GLU A 122 4.12 2.64 12.73
N SER A 123 4.68 3.21 13.80
CA SER A 123 4.17 4.45 14.42
C SER A 123 4.24 5.69 13.53
N GLY A 124 5.00 5.63 12.42
CA GLY A 124 5.12 6.76 11.49
C GLY A 124 5.79 7.98 12.10
N ASP A 125 6.73 7.79 13.04
CA ASP A 125 7.41 8.89 13.71
C ASP A 125 8.42 9.57 12.79
N PHE A 126 8.12 10.79 12.40
CA PHE A 126 9.00 11.67 11.63
C PHE A 126 9.97 12.50 12.49
N SER A 127 10.05 12.29 13.79
CA SER A 127 10.94 13.05 14.69
C SER A 127 12.42 12.83 14.37
N GLY A 128 12.77 11.62 13.95
CA GLY A 128 14.13 11.22 13.59
C GLY A 128 14.54 11.46 12.12
N VAL A 129 13.74 12.20 11.34
CA VAL A 129 14.05 12.47 9.93
C VAL A 129 15.12 13.55 9.83
N LEU A 130 16.33 13.14 9.45
CA LEU A 130 17.50 13.99 9.23
C LEU A 130 17.85 14.03 7.72
N GLN A 131 18.71 15.00 7.35
CA GLN A 131 19.32 15.05 6.02
C GLN A 131 20.06 13.73 5.74
N GLY A 132 19.87 13.15 4.55
CA GLY A 132 20.41 11.83 4.19
C GLY A 132 19.48 10.63 4.50
N ARG A 133 18.27 10.86 5.03
CA ARG A 133 17.33 9.79 5.36
C ARG A 133 15.93 9.94 4.76
N TYR A 134 15.63 11.05 4.11
CA TYR A 134 14.32 11.31 3.49
C TYR A 134 14.36 11.30 1.96
N GLU A 135 15.53 11.18 1.38
CA GLU A 135 15.72 11.27 -0.08
C GLU A 135 14.97 10.16 -0.83
N LEU A 136 14.74 9.02 -0.18
CA LEU A 136 13.93 7.94 -0.75
C LEU A 136 12.46 8.33 -0.95
N LEU A 137 11.97 9.30 -0.19
CA LEU A 137 10.61 9.82 -0.37
C LEU A 137 10.44 10.62 -1.67
N TRP A 138 11.53 11.05 -2.31
CA TRP A 138 11.44 11.64 -3.64
C TRP A 138 10.91 10.66 -4.69
N LEU A 139 11.25 9.36 -4.54
CA LEU A 139 10.68 8.32 -5.39
C LEU A 139 9.16 8.22 -5.19
N THR A 140 8.70 8.27 -3.94
CA THR A 140 7.27 8.31 -3.61
C THR A 140 6.60 9.54 -4.20
N GLY A 141 7.23 10.72 -4.11
CA GLY A 141 6.76 11.95 -4.74
C GLY A 141 6.64 11.83 -6.26
N LEU A 142 7.63 11.22 -6.91
CA LEU A 142 7.59 10.95 -8.35
C LEU A 142 6.43 10.01 -8.73
N LEU A 143 6.23 8.92 -7.98
CA LEU A 143 5.10 8.01 -8.19
C LEU A 143 3.76 8.73 -7.99
N THR A 144 3.66 9.61 -6.99
CA THR A 144 2.47 10.44 -6.76
C THR A 144 2.17 11.35 -7.94
N LEU A 145 3.20 12.02 -8.50
CA LEU A 145 3.06 12.84 -9.70
C LEU A 145 2.62 12.01 -10.92
N LEU A 146 3.21 10.85 -11.11
CA LEU A 146 2.78 9.91 -12.18
C LEU A 146 1.33 9.48 -12.01
N ALA A 147 0.91 9.19 -10.78
CA ALA A 147 -0.48 8.87 -10.46
C ALA A 147 -1.43 10.03 -10.82
N CYS A 148 -1.05 11.27 -10.52
CA CYS A 148 -1.82 12.45 -10.91
C CYS A 148 -1.93 12.62 -12.43
N VAL A 149 -0.86 12.35 -13.19
CA VAL A 149 -0.87 12.43 -14.66
C VAL A 149 -1.84 11.42 -15.29
N ILE A 150 -1.99 10.24 -14.68
CA ILE A 150 -2.90 9.20 -15.17
C ILE A 150 -4.25 9.17 -14.43
N ALA A 151 -4.54 10.19 -13.60
CA ALA A 151 -5.72 10.26 -12.75
C ALA A 151 -7.04 10.12 -13.53
N ASP A 152 -7.11 10.65 -14.75
CA ASP A 152 -8.28 10.54 -15.63
C ASP A 152 -8.70 9.09 -15.86
N ARG A 153 -7.73 8.18 -15.98
CA ARG A 153 -8.00 6.75 -16.17
C ARG A 153 -8.60 6.11 -14.92
N PHE A 154 -8.16 6.53 -13.75
CA PHE A 154 -8.72 6.07 -12.47
C PHE A 154 -10.13 6.62 -12.27
N THR A 155 -10.37 7.89 -12.64
CA THR A 155 -11.69 8.51 -12.60
C THR A 155 -12.69 7.76 -13.48
N VAL A 156 -12.31 7.44 -14.72
CA VAL A 156 -13.15 6.65 -15.64
C VAL A 156 -13.38 5.23 -15.10
N ALA A 157 -12.36 4.59 -14.53
CA ALA A 157 -12.50 3.26 -13.90
C ALA A 157 -13.46 3.31 -12.70
N GLY A 158 -13.45 4.41 -11.94
CA GLY A 158 -14.34 4.65 -10.80
C GLY A 158 -15.82 4.80 -11.19
N MET A 159 -16.13 5.13 -12.45
CA MET A 159 -17.51 5.18 -12.96
C MET A 159 -18.11 3.79 -13.20
N GLY A 160 -17.30 2.74 -13.10
CA GLY A 160 -17.74 1.36 -13.24
C GLY A 160 -17.11 0.66 -14.44
N ARG A 161 -17.03 -0.67 -14.30
CA ARG A 161 -16.38 -1.53 -15.30
C ARG A 161 -17.04 -1.42 -16.67
N GLU A 162 -18.40 -1.43 -16.72
CA GLU A 162 -19.15 -1.37 -17.98
C GLU A 162 -18.89 -0.05 -18.71
N PHE A 163 -18.97 1.06 -17.98
CA PHE A 163 -18.69 2.38 -18.55
C PHE A 163 -17.26 2.49 -19.06
N ALA A 164 -16.29 2.08 -18.24
CA ALA A 164 -14.87 2.13 -18.61
C ALA A 164 -14.55 1.32 -19.87
N VAL A 165 -15.12 0.14 -20.01
CA VAL A 165 -14.95 -0.72 -21.20
C VAL A 165 -15.61 -0.09 -22.45
N ASN A 166 -16.81 0.49 -22.31
CA ASN A 166 -17.53 1.15 -23.42
C ASN A 166 -16.77 2.36 -23.96
N VAL A 167 -16.00 3.07 -23.13
CA VAL A 167 -15.12 4.17 -23.54
C VAL A 167 -13.77 3.67 -24.11
N GLY A 168 -13.57 2.34 -24.18
CA GLY A 168 -12.37 1.72 -24.74
C GLY A 168 -11.21 1.58 -23.74
N LEU A 169 -11.46 1.75 -22.45
CA LEU A 169 -10.44 1.65 -21.41
C LEU A 169 -10.22 0.18 -21.00
N ASN A 170 -8.97 -0.24 -20.99
CA ASN A 170 -8.64 -1.57 -20.47
C ASN A 170 -8.72 -1.58 -18.93
N TYR A 171 -9.93 -1.79 -18.40
CA TYR A 171 -10.24 -1.76 -16.97
C TYR A 171 -9.25 -2.60 -16.13
N ARG A 172 -8.93 -3.83 -16.60
CA ARG A 172 -8.02 -4.73 -15.88
C ARG A 172 -6.60 -4.16 -15.73
N ARG A 173 -6.10 -3.49 -16.78
CA ARG A 173 -4.78 -2.83 -16.74
C ARG A 173 -4.78 -1.64 -15.79
N VAL A 174 -5.84 -0.84 -15.80
CA VAL A 174 -5.95 0.34 -14.92
C VAL A 174 -6.02 -0.08 -13.47
N VAL A 175 -6.81 -1.12 -13.13
CA VAL A 175 -6.85 -1.68 -11.77
C VAL A 175 -5.49 -2.19 -11.34
N PHE A 176 -4.77 -2.93 -12.21
CA PHE A 176 -3.44 -3.45 -11.89
C PHE A 176 -2.42 -2.33 -11.66
N ILE A 177 -2.40 -1.32 -12.54
CA ILE A 177 -1.50 -0.15 -12.40
C ILE A 177 -1.83 0.63 -11.12
N GLY A 178 -3.11 0.88 -10.85
CA GLY A 178 -3.52 1.58 -9.64
C GLY A 178 -3.08 0.86 -8.37
N MET A 179 -3.28 -0.45 -8.30
CA MET A 179 -2.83 -1.25 -7.15
C MET A 179 -1.30 -1.37 -7.02
N ALA A 180 -0.56 -1.22 -8.12
CA ALA A 180 0.91 -1.21 -8.08
C ALA A 180 1.49 0.15 -7.65
N ILE A 181 0.70 1.23 -7.79
CA ILE A 181 1.09 2.58 -7.36
C ILE A 181 0.75 2.81 -5.88
N ILE A 182 -0.34 2.23 -5.40
CA ILE A 182 -0.76 2.27 -3.97
C ILE A 182 0.25 1.54 -3.09
#